data_80be08492e57697bf7cc8d3e86d25cf4
#
_entry.id   80be08492e57697bf7cc8d3e86d25cf4
#
_cell.length_a   1.000
_cell.length_b   1.000
_cell.length_c   1.000
_cell.angle_alpha   90.00
_cell.angle_beta   90.00
_cell.angle_gamma   90.00
#
_symmetry.space_group_name_H-M   'P 1'
#
loop_
_entity.id
_entity.type
_entity.pdbx_description
1 polymer ?
#
loop_
_entity_poly.entity_id
_entity_poly.type
_entity_poly.pdbx_seq_one_letter_code
_entity_poly.pdbx_strand_id
1 'polypeptide(L)'
;IFGQAPGVRVHQSGRPFTDPSGVRLRQWLGIGEDVFYDPLRVAIVPMGFCFPGLDPKGGDLPPRRECAPRWRHDVMAALPDIRTAVLVGSYAQSWHLEDGAGSLTETVARWRDYAPRYFPTPHP
;
A
#
# COMPACT_ATOMS: atom_id res chain seq x y z
N ILE A 1 -2.85 2.57 5.33
CA ILE A 1 -1.68 2.15 4.54
C ILE A 1 -2.19 1.45 3.30
N PHE A 2 -1.88 1.97 2.12
CA PHE A 2 -2.29 1.41 0.84
C PHE A 2 -1.07 0.80 0.15
N GLY A 3 -1.03 -0.51 0.11
CA GLY A 3 0.07 -1.28 -0.47
C GLY A 3 -0.25 -1.82 -1.86
N GLN A 4 0.64 -2.66 -2.38
CA GLN A 4 0.55 -3.22 -3.72
C GLN A 4 -0.40 -4.43 -3.77
N ALA A 5 0.07 -5.58 -3.33
CA ALA A 5 -0.67 -6.84 -3.21
C ALA A 5 0.07 -7.73 -2.20
N PRO A 6 -0.56 -8.77 -1.64
CA PRO A 6 0.13 -9.73 -0.79
C PRO A 6 1.25 -10.43 -1.56
N GLY A 7 2.46 -10.42 -1.02
CA GLY A 7 3.54 -11.29 -1.49
C GLY A 7 3.39 -12.72 -0.96
N VAL A 8 4.26 -13.64 -1.38
CA VAL A 8 4.19 -15.06 -1.00
C VAL A 8 4.20 -15.26 0.53
N ARG A 9 5.01 -14.51 1.27
CA ARG A 9 5.08 -14.61 2.73
C ARG A 9 3.80 -14.13 3.42
N VAL A 10 3.22 -13.06 2.90
CA VAL A 10 1.93 -12.55 3.38
C VAL A 10 0.81 -13.54 3.07
N HIS A 11 0.82 -14.13 1.89
CA HIS A 11 -0.14 -15.19 1.52
C HIS A 11 -0.07 -16.39 2.48
N GLN A 12 1.14 -16.80 2.85
CA GLN A 12 1.36 -17.92 3.78
C GLN A 12 0.98 -17.58 5.23
N SER A 13 1.32 -16.37 5.70
CA SER A 13 1.06 -15.93 7.07
C SER A 13 -0.38 -15.45 7.31
N GLY A 14 -1.07 -15.05 6.25
CA GLY A 14 -2.38 -14.40 6.34
C GLY A 14 -2.34 -12.98 6.95
N ARG A 15 -1.14 -12.42 7.19
CA ARG A 15 -0.98 -11.12 7.84
C ARG A 15 -0.10 -10.19 6.99
N PRO A 16 -0.59 -8.99 6.59
CA PRO A 16 0.16 -8.08 5.74
C PRO A 16 1.42 -7.55 6.43
N PHE A 17 2.45 -7.28 5.65
CA PHE A 17 3.72 -6.69 6.12
C PHE A 17 4.44 -7.46 7.23
N THR A 18 4.38 -8.79 7.21
CA THR A 18 5.14 -9.67 8.13
C THR A 18 6.56 -9.97 7.64
N ASP A 19 6.91 -9.52 6.45
CA ASP A 19 8.21 -9.66 5.81
C ASP A 19 9.16 -8.47 6.14
N PRO A 20 10.41 -8.47 5.64
CA PRO A 20 11.36 -7.38 5.88
C PRO A 20 10.85 -6.00 5.43
N SER A 21 10.00 -5.93 4.41
CA SER A 21 9.39 -4.66 3.97
C SER A 21 8.51 -4.04 5.06
N GLY A 22 7.79 -4.88 5.80
CA GLY A 22 6.98 -4.43 6.92
C GLY A 22 7.81 -3.88 8.09
N VAL A 23 8.95 -4.50 8.37
CA VAL A 23 9.88 -3.98 9.39
C VAL A 23 10.34 -2.58 9.00
N ARG A 24 10.78 -2.40 7.76
CA ARG A 24 11.25 -1.11 7.25
C ARG A 24 10.13 -0.07 7.21
N LEU A 25 8.93 -0.44 6.79
CA LEU A 25 7.79 0.47 6.77
C LEU A 25 7.45 1.00 8.18
N ARG A 26 7.42 0.12 9.18
CA ARG A 26 7.19 0.55 10.57
C ARG A 26 8.27 1.48 11.08
N GLN A 27 9.53 1.23 10.72
CA GLN A 27 10.65 2.15 11.04
C GLN A 27 10.46 3.53 10.41
N TRP A 28 10.06 3.60 9.14
CA TRP A 28 9.78 4.88 8.46
C TRP A 28 8.61 5.63 9.09
N LEU A 29 7.59 4.91 9.53
CA LEU A 29 6.42 5.50 10.19
C LEU A 29 6.67 5.86 11.67
N GLY A 30 7.74 5.35 12.27
CA GLY A 30 8.04 5.55 13.69
C GLY A 30 7.04 4.90 14.64
N ILE A 31 6.41 3.79 14.23
CA ILE A 31 5.40 3.07 15.02
C ILE A 31 5.78 1.59 15.23
N GLY A 32 5.38 1.04 16.36
CA GLY A 32 5.54 -0.38 16.67
C GLY A 32 4.46 -1.27 16.04
N GLU A 33 4.62 -2.57 16.20
CA GLU A 33 3.63 -3.55 15.72
C GLU A 33 2.27 -3.42 16.40
N ASP A 34 2.26 -3.05 17.66
CA ASP A 34 1.04 -2.80 18.46
C ASP A 34 0.16 -1.74 17.82
N VAL A 35 0.75 -0.63 17.36
CA VAL A 35 0.02 0.43 16.64
C VAL A 35 -0.26 0.04 15.19
N PHE A 36 0.74 -0.53 14.50
CA PHE A 36 0.65 -0.85 13.07
C PHE A 36 -0.49 -1.83 12.75
N TYR A 37 -0.75 -2.76 13.65
CA TYR A 37 -1.79 -3.78 13.48
C TYR A 37 -3.05 -3.54 14.33
N ASP A 38 -3.17 -2.38 14.96
CA ASP A 38 -4.40 -2.00 15.67
C ASP A 38 -5.47 -1.58 14.65
N PRO A 39 -6.55 -2.35 14.47
CA PRO A 39 -7.58 -2.06 13.46
C PRO A 39 -8.38 -0.78 13.77
N LEU A 40 -8.32 -0.28 14.99
CA LEU A 40 -8.95 1.00 15.36
C LEU A 40 -8.12 2.21 14.96
N ARG A 41 -6.84 2.01 14.63
CA ARG A 41 -5.89 3.08 14.31
C ARG A 41 -5.35 3.03 12.89
N VAL A 42 -5.17 1.82 12.35
CA VAL A 42 -4.53 1.60 11.06
C VAL A 42 -5.34 0.63 10.20
N ALA A 43 -5.78 1.08 9.03
CA ALA A 43 -6.29 0.21 8.00
C ALA A 43 -5.18 -0.11 6.99
N ILE A 44 -4.96 -1.39 6.73
CA ILE A 44 -4.01 -1.87 5.71
C ILE A 44 -4.83 -2.39 4.54
N VAL A 45 -4.82 -1.65 3.43
CA VAL A 45 -5.67 -1.93 2.27
C VAL A 45 -4.81 -1.99 1.01
N PRO A 46 -4.43 -3.17 0.55
CA PRO A 46 -3.66 -3.32 -0.69
C PRO A 46 -4.49 -2.96 -1.93
N MET A 47 -3.82 -2.69 -3.05
CA MET A 47 -4.46 -2.46 -4.35
C MET A 47 -5.01 -3.76 -4.94
N GLY A 48 -4.38 -4.90 -4.66
CA GLY A 48 -4.87 -6.24 -4.95
C GLY A 48 -5.00 -7.07 -3.68
N PHE A 49 -6.08 -7.83 -3.52
CA PHE A 49 -6.37 -8.60 -2.30
C PHE A 49 -5.82 -10.03 -2.35
N CYS A 50 -5.41 -10.52 -3.50
CA CYS A 50 -4.87 -11.86 -3.69
C CYS A 50 -3.38 -11.81 -3.98
N PHE A 51 -2.65 -12.84 -3.57
CA PHE A 51 -1.29 -13.07 -4.04
C PHE A 51 -1.32 -13.35 -5.54
N PRO A 52 -0.70 -12.51 -6.39
CA PRO A 52 -0.83 -12.61 -7.85
C PRO A 52 0.05 -13.70 -8.48
N GLY A 53 0.96 -14.32 -7.70
CA GLY A 53 1.94 -15.27 -8.16
C GLY A 53 3.34 -14.67 -8.27
N LEU A 54 4.28 -15.49 -8.71
CA LEU A 54 5.68 -15.11 -8.94
C LEU A 54 5.99 -15.02 -10.44
N ASP A 55 6.86 -14.11 -10.80
CA ASP A 55 7.46 -14.08 -12.13
C ASP A 55 8.52 -15.20 -12.30
N PRO A 56 9.04 -15.44 -13.51
CA PRO A 56 10.07 -16.47 -13.73
C PRO A 56 11.39 -16.26 -12.97
N LYS A 57 11.62 -15.04 -12.44
CA LYS A 57 12.81 -14.69 -11.66
C LYS A 57 12.56 -14.75 -10.15
N GLY A 58 11.35 -15.13 -9.74
CA GLY A 58 10.95 -15.24 -8.34
C GLY A 58 10.49 -13.94 -7.69
N GLY A 59 10.31 -12.87 -8.47
CA GLY A 59 9.69 -11.64 -8.00
C GLY A 59 8.16 -11.73 -7.94
N ASP A 60 7.54 -10.97 -7.07
CA ASP A 60 6.08 -10.90 -7.00
C ASP A 60 5.52 -10.26 -8.28
N LEU A 61 4.51 -10.88 -8.87
CA LEU A 61 3.76 -10.29 -9.97
C LEU A 61 3.00 -9.02 -9.51
N PRO A 62 2.71 -8.10 -10.44
CA PRO A 62 1.91 -6.93 -10.13
C PRO A 62 0.50 -7.31 -9.66
N PRO A 63 -0.19 -6.40 -8.93
CA PRO A 63 -1.59 -6.60 -8.57
C PRO A 63 -2.45 -6.90 -9.80
N ARG A 64 -3.43 -7.78 -9.64
CA ARG A 64 -4.41 -8.04 -10.71
C ARG A 64 -5.10 -6.75 -11.11
N ARG A 65 -5.11 -6.44 -12.40
CA ARG A 65 -5.63 -5.17 -12.95
C ARG A 65 -7.11 -4.97 -12.67
N GLU A 66 -7.88 -6.04 -12.62
CA GLU A 66 -9.31 -6.03 -12.34
C GLU A 66 -9.66 -5.76 -10.86
N CYS A 67 -8.71 -5.92 -9.94
CA CYS A 67 -9.00 -5.88 -8.51
C CYS A 67 -9.36 -4.47 -8.02
N ALA A 68 -8.54 -3.48 -8.31
CA ALA A 68 -8.80 -2.11 -7.87
C ALA A 68 -10.09 -1.52 -8.48
N PRO A 69 -10.35 -1.59 -9.79
CA PRO A 69 -11.61 -1.11 -10.37
C PRO A 69 -12.85 -1.79 -9.77
N ARG A 70 -12.74 -3.08 -9.42
CA ARG A 70 -13.85 -3.84 -8.87
C ARG A 70 -14.18 -3.51 -7.42
N TRP A 71 -13.16 -3.33 -6.58
CA TRP A 71 -13.34 -3.35 -5.13
C TRP A 71 -12.97 -2.06 -4.42
N ARG A 72 -12.11 -1.23 -5.02
CA ARG A 72 -11.52 -0.09 -4.31
C ARG A 72 -12.54 0.91 -3.82
N HIS A 73 -13.51 1.23 -4.65
CA HIS A 73 -14.58 2.18 -4.31
C HIS A 73 -15.38 1.70 -3.09
N ASP A 74 -15.83 0.45 -3.10
CA ASP A 74 -16.65 -0.12 -2.01
C ASP A 74 -15.87 -0.22 -0.71
N VAL A 75 -14.60 -0.64 -0.78
CA VAL A 75 -13.72 -0.71 0.40
C VAL A 75 -13.49 0.68 0.99
N MET A 76 -13.22 1.68 0.17
CA MET A 76 -13.02 3.05 0.65
C MET A 76 -14.30 3.65 1.24
N ALA A 77 -15.45 3.34 0.67
CA ALA A 77 -16.75 3.75 1.21
C ALA A 77 -17.05 3.11 2.58
N ALA A 78 -16.55 1.89 2.81
CA ALA A 78 -16.67 1.20 4.10
C ALA A 78 -15.68 1.74 5.16
N LEU A 79 -14.74 2.60 4.79
CA LEU A 79 -13.72 3.18 5.67
C LEU A 79 -13.77 4.71 5.64
N PRO A 80 -14.90 5.35 6.01
CA PRO A 80 -15.11 6.78 5.84
C PRO A 80 -14.21 7.65 6.72
N ASP A 81 -13.67 7.09 7.81
CA ASP A 81 -12.88 7.83 8.80
C ASP A 81 -11.40 7.95 8.42
N ILE A 82 -10.97 7.36 7.31
CA ILE A 82 -9.59 7.51 6.83
C ILE A 82 -9.35 8.95 6.37
N ARG A 83 -8.55 9.70 7.14
CA ARG A 83 -8.17 11.09 6.83
C ARG A 83 -6.84 11.19 6.13
N THR A 84 -5.92 10.30 6.46
CA THR A 84 -4.55 10.27 5.92
C THR A 84 -4.22 8.89 5.41
N ALA A 85 -3.58 8.79 4.26
CA ALA A 85 -3.12 7.53 3.70
C ALA A 85 -1.65 7.57 3.28
N VAL A 86 -0.90 6.54 3.66
CA VAL A 86 0.45 6.28 3.16
C VAL A 86 0.31 5.40 1.92
N LEU A 87 0.78 5.91 0.78
CA LEU A 87 0.72 5.23 -0.53
C LEU A 87 2.05 4.53 -0.79
N VAL A 88 2.09 3.24 -0.57
CA VAL A 88 3.31 2.43 -0.65
C VAL A 88 3.49 1.88 -2.07
N GLY A 89 4.46 2.44 -2.78
CA GLY A 89 4.80 2.03 -4.14
C GLY A 89 3.91 2.62 -5.23
N SER A 90 4.28 2.38 -6.48
CA SER A 90 3.69 3.04 -7.65
C SER A 90 2.21 2.72 -7.88
N TYR A 91 1.76 1.50 -7.59
CA TYR A 91 0.36 1.11 -7.86
C TYR A 91 -0.64 1.90 -7.02
N ALA A 92 -0.36 2.08 -5.72
CA ALA A 92 -1.21 2.89 -4.86
C ALA A 92 -1.16 4.38 -5.24
N GLN A 93 0.02 4.87 -5.60
CA GLN A 93 0.19 6.26 -6.06
C GLN A 93 -0.56 6.53 -7.35
N SER A 94 -0.41 5.69 -8.37
CA SER A 94 -1.09 5.86 -9.66
C SER A 94 -2.62 5.82 -9.56
N TRP A 95 -3.15 5.11 -8.57
CA TRP A 95 -4.60 5.06 -8.35
C TRP A 95 -5.15 6.27 -7.62
N HIS A 96 -4.41 6.75 -6.60
CA HIS A 96 -4.93 7.76 -5.66
C HIS A 96 -4.50 9.20 -5.96
N LEU A 97 -3.48 9.39 -6.78
CA LEU A 97 -2.96 10.71 -7.13
C LEU A 97 -3.38 11.07 -8.55
N GLU A 98 -4.07 12.19 -8.70
CA GLU A 98 -4.58 12.68 -9.99
C GLU A 98 -3.45 12.98 -10.98
N ASP A 99 -2.32 13.46 -10.47
CA ASP A 99 -1.10 13.75 -11.24
C ASP A 99 -0.18 12.52 -11.43
N GLY A 100 -0.69 11.33 -11.25
CA GLY A 100 0.07 10.08 -11.14
C GLY A 100 0.95 9.68 -12.35
N ALA A 101 1.27 10.61 -13.23
CA ALA A 101 2.05 10.42 -14.43
C ALA A 101 3.56 10.62 -14.26
N GLY A 102 4.05 10.96 -13.05
CA GLY A 102 5.47 11.08 -12.76
C GLY A 102 6.13 9.73 -12.42
N SER A 103 7.44 9.70 -12.44
CA SER A 103 8.18 8.57 -11.86
C SER A 103 7.91 8.45 -10.37
N LEU A 104 8.08 7.24 -9.80
CA LEU A 104 7.96 7.01 -8.37
C LEU A 104 8.83 8.00 -7.56
N THR A 105 10.06 8.23 -8.02
CA THR A 105 11.01 9.15 -7.36
C THR A 105 10.50 10.58 -7.35
N GLU A 106 10.00 11.07 -8.48
CA GLU A 106 9.44 12.43 -8.58
C GLU A 106 8.20 12.60 -7.71
N THR A 107 7.30 11.63 -7.73
CA THR A 107 6.09 11.63 -6.89
C THR A 107 6.45 11.67 -5.40
N VAL A 108 7.40 10.85 -4.96
CA VAL A 108 7.86 10.83 -3.57
C VAL A 108 8.57 12.13 -3.20
N ALA A 109 9.40 12.71 -4.09
CA ALA A 109 10.06 13.98 -3.84
C ALA A 109 9.07 15.14 -3.62
N ARG A 110 7.92 15.09 -4.29
CA ARG A 110 6.84 16.07 -4.19
C ARG A 110 5.78 15.75 -3.12
N TRP A 111 6.10 14.92 -2.13
CA TRP A 111 5.12 14.45 -1.14
C TRP A 111 4.32 15.58 -0.46
N ARG A 112 4.91 16.78 -0.32
CA ARG A 112 4.24 17.93 0.29
C ARG A 112 3.03 18.43 -0.50
N ASP A 113 3.01 18.20 -1.82
CA ASP A 113 1.89 18.61 -2.68
C ASP A 113 0.63 17.76 -2.40
N TYR A 114 0.81 16.57 -1.83
CA TYR A 114 -0.27 15.62 -1.53
C TYR A 114 -0.68 15.59 -0.05
N ALA A 115 0.19 16.11 0.83
CA ALA A 115 -0.09 16.17 2.26
C ALA A 115 -1.18 17.21 2.59
N PRO A 116 -1.95 17.03 3.67
CA PRO A 116 -1.89 15.92 4.64
C PRO A 116 -2.72 14.68 4.25
N ARG A 117 -3.38 14.67 3.09
CA ARG A 117 -4.26 13.59 2.65
C ARG A 117 -3.47 12.33 2.27
N TYR A 118 -2.41 12.50 1.48
CA TYR A 118 -1.60 11.40 0.97
C TYR A 118 -0.11 11.61 1.25
N PHE A 119 0.57 10.52 1.61
CA PHE A 119 2.01 10.46 1.79
C PHE A 119 2.56 9.35 0.88
N PRO A 120 3.00 9.69 -0.33
CA PRO A 120 3.62 8.72 -1.22
C PRO A 120 4.99 8.29 -0.69
N THR A 121 5.25 6.99 -0.70
CA THR A 121 6.53 6.38 -0.30
C THR A 121 7.00 5.40 -1.36
N PRO A 122 8.32 5.15 -1.48
CA PRO A 122 8.79 4.02 -2.25
C PRO A 122 8.30 2.72 -1.62
N HIS A 123 8.46 1.61 -2.33
CA HIS A 123 8.28 0.30 -1.71
C HIS A 123 9.46 0.05 -0.75
N PRO A 124 9.21 -0.31 0.52
CA PRO A 124 10.25 -0.55 1.52
C PRO A 124 11.08 -1.81 1.28
#